data_d9e26327eb44fa95c9329676ba1f8ff3
#
_entry.id   d9e26327eb44fa95c9329676ba1f8ff3
#
_cell.length_a   1.000
_cell.length_b   1.000
_cell.length_c   1.000
_cell.angle_alpha   90.00
_cell.angle_beta   90.00
_cell.angle_gamma   90.00
#
_symmetry.space_group_name_H-M   'P 1'
#
loop_
_entity.id
_entity.type
_entity.pdbx_description
1 polymer ?
#
loop_
_entity_poly.entity_id
_entity_poly.type
_entity_poly.pdbx_seq_one_letter_code
_entity_poly.pdbx_strand_id
1 'polypeptide(L)'
;MKKKITIWFLFLSIVFTQFLNAEEKFWSLKNDKVNVRYGHGKEHAIKYIYRKLNLPVKQIDKKDNWIRIVDLKNNSGWIHDSQLKRSNSIIILEDKILFKKASNFSKPIARLENGRLLIIKKCEEDWCRVTTNDYIGWIKVKNVWGYTR
;
A
#
# COMPACT_ATOMS: atom_id res chain seq x y z
N MET A 1 0.75 -10.17 71.79
CA MET A 1 0.26 -9.22 70.78
C MET A 1 0.84 -9.61 69.40
N LYS A 2 0.04 -10.26 68.56
CA LYS A 2 0.49 -10.69 67.20
C LYS A 2 0.08 -9.62 66.18
N LYS A 3 1.03 -8.91 65.60
CA LYS A 3 0.78 -7.96 64.50
C LYS A 3 0.47 -8.74 63.23
N LYS A 4 -0.73 -8.57 62.70
CA LYS A 4 -1.10 -9.07 61.39
C LYS A 4 -0.56 -8.13 60.31
N ILE A 5 0.41 -8.64 59.55
CA ILE A 5 0.92 -7.95 58.35
C ILE A 5 -0.06 -8.25 57.21
N THR A 6 -0.82 -7.23 56.84
CA THR A 6 -1.68 -7.31 55.66
C THR A 6 -0.84 -6.98 54.42
N ILE A 7 -0.50 -8.01 53.66
CA ILE A 7 0.18 -7.85 52.36
C ILE A 7 -0.87 -7.42 51.35
N TRP A 8 -0.81 -6.16 50.95
CA TRP A 8 -1.62 -5.60 49.85
C TRP A 8 -0.96 -6.00 48.55
N PHE A 9 -1.49 -7.02 47.89
CA PHE A 9 -1.13 -7.35 46.52
C PHE A 9 -1.65 -6.25 45.56
N LEU A 10 -0.79 -5.35 45.18
CA LEU A 10 -0.99 -4.45 44.08
C LEU A 10 -0.95 -5.28 42.78
N PHE A 11 -2.15 -5.68 42.29
CA PHE A 11 -2.31 -6.18 40.90
C PHE A 11 -2.05 -5.02 39.95
N LEU A 12 -0.78 -4.89 39.54
CA LEU A 12 -0.42 -4.03 38.42
C LEU A 12 -0.90 -4.73 37.13
N SER A 13 -2.13 -4.42 36.73
CA SER A 13 -2.67 -4.85 35.43
C SER A 13 -1.86 -4.15 34.34
N ILE A 14 -0.86 -4.84 33.80
CA ILE A 14 -0.18 -4.46 32.58
C ILE A 14 -1.19 -4.63 31.45
N VAL A 15 -1.86 -3.54 31.10
CA VAL A 15 -2.65 -3.46 29.86
C VAL A 15 -1.66 -3.51 28.71
N PHE A 16 -1.42 -4.71 28.22
CA PHE A 16 -0.69 -4.92 26.97
C PHE A 16 -1.59 -4.38 25.85
N THR A 17 -1.44 -3.12 25.52
CA THR A 17 -2.01 -2.56 24.29
C THR A 17 -1.32 -3.25 23.13
N GLN A 18 -1.91 -4.33 22.66
CA GLN A 18 -1.56 -4.90 21.37
C GLN A 18 -1.95 -3.85 20.33
N PHE A 19 -0.95 -3.12 19.84
CA PHE A 19 -1.11 -2.41 18.58
C PHE A 19 -1.33 -3.47 17.51
N LEU A 20 -2.59 -3.72 17.20
CA LEU A 20 -2.99 -4.43 16.00
C LEU A 20 -2.46 -3.58 14.82
N ASN A 21 -1.30 -3.95 14.32
CA ASN A 21 -0.84 -3.47 13.02
C ASN A 21 -1.83 -4.06 12.01
N ALA A 22 -2.90 -3.31 11.72
CA ALA A 22 -3.78 -3.66 10.61
C ALA A 22 -2.93 -3.63 9.35
N GLU A 23 -2.76 -4.80 8.72
CA GLU A 23 -2.02 -4.92 7.48
C GLU A 23 -2.63 -3.99 6.43
N GLU A 24 -1.83 -3.06 5.92
CA GLU A 24 -2.27 -2.11 4.92
C GLU A 24 -2.63 -2.86 3.62
N LYS A 25 -3.88 -2.78 3.21
CA LYS A 25 -4.34 -3.45 2.01
C LYS A 25 -4.33 -2.53 0.82
N PHE A 26 -3.54 -2.87 -0.18
CA PHE A 26 -3.45 -2.15 -1.44
C PHE A 26 -4.13 -2.89 -2.59
N TRP A 27 -4.64 -2.10 -3.52
CA TRP A 27 -5.19 -2.53 -4.79
C TRP A 27 -4.51 -1.76 -5.91
N SER A 28 -4.56 -2.29 -7.13
CA SER A 28 -4.19 -1.56 -8.35
C SER A 28 -5.41 -1.36 -9.22
N LEU A 29 -5.55 -0.19 -9.84
CA LEU A 29 -6.62 0.07 -10.79
C LEU A 29 -6.50 -0.89 -11.97
N LYS A 30 -7.60 -1.55 -12.32
CA LYS A 30 -7.66 -2.56 -13.38
C LYS A 30 -7.74 -1.93 -14.77
N ASN A 31 -8.33 -0.73 -14.85
CA ASN A 31 -8.61 -0.02 -16.09
C ASN A 31 -7.92 1.36 -16.08
N ASP A 32 -7.77 1.94 -17.26
CA ASP A 32 -7.22 3.28 -17.46
C ASP A 32 -8.23 4.39 -17.13
N LYS A 33 -9.52 4.03 -17.03
CA LYS A 33 -10.61 4.93 -16.61
C LYS A 33 -11.41 4.26 -15.51
N VAL A 34 -11.38 4.83 -14.29
CA VAL A 34 -12.09 4.32 -13.13
C VAL A 34 -12.86 5.44 -12.44
N ASN A 35 -14.18 5.25 -12.32
CA ASN A 35 -15.05 6.19 -11.62
C ASN A 35 -14.92 5.99 -10.10
N VAL A 36 -14.69 7.08 -9.38
CA VAL A 36 -14.72 7.16 -7.92
C VAL A 36 -15.98 7.92 -7.52
N ARG A 37 -16.74 7.34 -6.59
CA ARG A 37 -18.04 7.88 -6.19
C ARG A 37 -18.03 8.39 -4.75
N TYR A 38 -19.02 9.23 -4.43
CA TYR A 38 -19.22 9.72 -3.06
C TYR A 38 -19.69 8.63 -2.09
N GLY A 39 -20.35 7.56 -2.58
CA GLY A 39 -20.89 6.48 -1.76
C GLY A 39 -20.76 5.10 -2.43
N HIS A 40 -21.14 4.08 -1.69
CA HIS A 40 -21.02 2.67 -2.05
C HIS A 40 -22.22 2.18 -2.89
N GLY A 41 -22.44 2.79 -4.04
CA GLY A 41 -23.51 2.41 -4.95
C GLY A 41 -23.46 3.20 -6.27
N LYS A 42 -24.11 2.67 -7.32
CA LYS A 42 -24.17 3.33 -8.63
C LYS A 42 -25.06 4.58 -8.64
N GLU A 43 -25.98 4.66 -7.67
CA GLU A 43 -26.89 5.79 -7.44
C GLU A 43 -26.15 7.04 -6.92
N HIS A 44 -24.96 6.86 -6.31
CA HIS A 44 -24.15 7.97 -5.86
C HIS A 44 -23.41 8.64 -7.02
N ALA A 45 -23.34 9.96 -6.99
CA ALA A 45 -22.65 10.75 -8.02
C ALA A 45 -21.16 10.39 -8.10
N ILE A 46 -20.61 10.54 -9.31
CA ILE A 46 -19.16 10.41 -9.53
C ILE A 46 -18.49 11.63 -8.91
N LYS A 47 -17.53 11.38 -8.01
CA LYS A 47 -16.73 12.40 -7.33
C LYS A 47 -15.58 12.89 -8.21
N TYR A 48 -14.88 11.93 -8.83
CA TYR A 48 -13.81 12.15 -9.80
C TYR A 48 -13.52 10.86 -10.57
N ILE A 49 -12.66 10.94 -11.59
CA ILE A 49 -12.29 9.83 -12.44
C ILE A 49 -10.77 9.69 -12.44
N TYR A 50 -10.27 8.51 -12.10
CA TYR A 50 -8.88 8.17 -12.35
C TYR A 50 -8.67 7.83 -13.83
N ARG A 51 -7.54 8.30 -14.36
CA ARG A 51 -7.11 8.00 -15.74
C ARG A 51 -5.68 7.46 -15.73
N LYS A 52 -5.42 6.46 -14.89
CA LYS A 52 -4.11 5.84 -14.81
C LYS A 52 -4.24 4.35 -14.48
N LEU A 53 -3.98 3.51 -15.49
CA LEU A 53 -3.89 2.06 -15.32
C LEU A 53 -2.83 1.72 -14.26
N ASN A 54 -3.10 0.70 -13.46
CA ASN A 54 -2.22 0.22 -12.39
C ASN A 54 -1.93 1.22 -11.26
N LEU A 55 -2.67 2.32 -11.14
CA LEU A 55 -2.49 3.23 -10.01
C LEU A 55 -2.72 2.47 -8.70
N PRO A 56 -1.74 2.45 -7.76
CA PRO A 56 -1.93 1.83 -6.45
C PRO A 56 -2.78 2.72 -5.55
N VAL A 57 -3.79 2.12 -4.94
CA VAL A 57 -4.70 2.76 -3.98
C VAL A 57 -4.82 1.91 -2.74
N LYS A 58 -4.90 2.55 -1.56
CA LYS A 58 -5.05 1.87 -0.28
C LYS A 58 -6.52 1.73 0.09
N GLN A 59 -6.92 0.53 0.49
CA GLN A 59 -8.25 0.30 1.06
C GLN A 59 -8.33 0.88 2.47
N ILE A 60 -9.38 1.65 2.74
CA ILE A 60 -9.67 2.20 4.08
C ILE A 60 -11.01 1.71 4.62
N ASP A 61 -11.91 1.22 3.74
CA ASP A 61 -13.19 0.65 4.13
C ASP A 61 -13.70 -0.29 3.03
N LYS A 62 -14.69 -1.13 3.36
CA LYS A 62 -15.36 -2.01 2.40
C LYS A 62 -16.82 -2.19 2.81
N LYS A 63 -17.72 -2.08 1.82
CA LYS A 63 -19.13 -2.43 1.97
C LYS A 63 -19.62 -3.15 0.72
N ASP A 64 -20.07 -4.38 0.89
CA ASP A 64 -20.46 -5.27 -0.21
C ASP A 64 -19.37 -5.35 -1.30
N ASN A 65 -19.69 -5.02 -2.54
CA ASN A 65 -18.77 -4.98 -3.67
C ASN A 65 -18.13 -3.60 -3.88
N TRP A 66 -18.22 -2.71 -2.90
CA TRP A 66 -17.64 -1.37 -2.94
C TRP A 66 -16.49 -1.25 -1.95
N ILE A 67 -15.39 -0.70 -2.44
CA ILE A 67 -14.17 -0.49 -1.66
C ILE A 67 -13.94 1.02 -1.57
N ARG A 68 -13.86 1.52 -0.34
CA ARG A 68 -13.42 2.88 -0.09
C ARG A 68 -11.91 2.92 -0.11
N ILE A 69 -11.37 3.76 -0.97
CA ILE A 69 -9.93 3.89 -1.18
C ILE A 69 -9.44 5.28 -0.81
N VAL A 70 -8.13 5.35 -0.61
CA VAL A 70 -7.37 6.59 -0.57
C VAL A 70 -6.14 6.45 -1.47
N ASP A 71 -5.81 7.51 -2.21
CA ASP A 71 -4.59 7.57 -3.02
C ASP A 71 -3.43 8.26 -2.30
N LEU A 72 -2.26 8.31 -2.93
CA LEU A 72 -1.06 8.94 -2.39
C LEU A 72 -1.24 10.43 -2.07
N LYS A 73 -2.17 11.13 -2.74
CA LYS A 73 -2.49 12.55 -2.52
C LYS A 73 -3.63 12.74 -1.51
N ASN A 74 -4.01 11.67 -0.81
CA ASN A 74 -5.09 11.66 0.18
C ASN A 74 -6.50 11.94 -0.40
N ASN A 75 -6.69 11.73 -1.70
CA ASN A 75 -8.03 11.73 -2.28
C ASN A 75 -8.72 10.41 -1.97
N SER A 76 -9.97 10.45 -1.51
CA SER A 76 -10.72 9.26 -1.14
C SER A 76 -12.09 9.20 -1.79
N GLY A 77 -12.61 7.98 -1.93
CA GLY A 77 -13.96 7.72 -2.43
C GLY A 77 -14.19 6.23 -2.65
N TRP A 78 -15.31 5.88 -3.22
CA TRP A 78 -15.76 4.51 -3.40
C TRP A 78 -15.58 4.04 -4.84
N ILE A 79 -14.98 2.86 -4.98
CA ILE A 79 -14.77 2.18 -6.27
C ILE A 79 -15.43 0.80 -6.19
N HIS A 80 -16.11 0.37 -7.23
CA HIS A 80 -16.62 -1.00 -7.34
C HIS A 80 -15.43 -1.96 -7.49
N ASP A 81 -15.45 -3.08 -6.81
CA ASP A 81 -14.34 -4.04 -6.74
C ASP A 81 -13.93 -4.61 -8.12
N SER A 82 -14.90 -4.71 -9.06
CA SER A 82 -14.62 -5.11 -10.44
C SER A 82 -13.64 -4.19 -11.19
N GLN A 83 -13.44 -2.95 -10.72
CA GLN A 83 -12.49 -1.99 -11.27
C GLN A 83 -11.09 -2.08 -10.63
N LEU A 84 -10.95 -2.95 -9.65
CA LEU A 84 -9.72 -3.17 -8.89
C LEU A 84 -9.16 -4.56 -9.16
N LYS A 85 -7.86 -4.70 -9.03
CA LYS A 85 -7.15 -5.97 -9.03
C LYS A 85 -6.16 -6.03 -7.89
N ARG A 86 -5.69 -7.26 -7.56
CA ARG A 86 -4.64 -7.44 -6.56
C ARG A 86 -3.46 -6.51 -6.86
N SER A 87 -2.96 -5.85 -5.83
CA SER A 87 -1.85 -4.91 -5.97
C SER A 87 -0.60 -5.58 -6.56
N ASN A 88 -0.12 -5.02 -7.65
CA ASN A 88 1.12 -5.41 -8.31
C ASN A 88 1.93 -4.19 -8.76
N SER A 89 1.63 -3.03 -8.19
CA SER A 89 2.24 -1.76 -8.56
C SER A 89 2.62 -0.94 -7.34
N ILE A 90 3.62 -0.10 -7.51
CA ILE A 90 4.11 0.85 -6.52
C ILE A 90 4.39 2.19 -7.17
N ILE A 91 4.35 3.25 -6.35
CA ILE A 91 4.91 4.55 -6.67
C ILE A 91 6.11 4.76 -5.76
N ILE A 92 7.27 5.07 -6.31
CA ILE A 92 8.45 5.37 -5.51
C ILE A 92 8.34 6.78 -4.95
N LEU A 93 8.72 6.93 -3.65
CA LEU A 93 8.62 8.19 -2.91
C LEU A 93 9.96 8.91 -2.78
N GLU A 94 10.97 8.42 -3.45
CA GLU A 94 12.32 8.98 -3.56
C GLU A 94 12.96 8.52 -4.87
N ASP A 95 13.98 9.21 -5.32
CA ASP A 95 14.76 8.77 -6.48
C ASP A 95 15.45 7.44 -6.18
N LYS A 96 15.41 6.50 -7.12
CA LYS A 96 16.00 5.17 -6.98
C LYS A 96 16.87 4.81 -8.17
N ILE A 97 17.86 3.97 -7.89
CA ILE A 97 18.63 3.32 -8.95
C ILE A 97 17.99 1.97 -9.25
N LEU A 98 17.76 1.72 -10.53
CA LEU A 98 17.37 0.43 -11.08
C LEU A 98 18.62 -0.39 -11.37
N PHE A 99 18.72 -1.58 -10.77
CA PHE A 99 19.89 -2.45 -10.90
C PHE A 99 19.59 -3.68 -11.77
N LYS A 100 20.64 -4.24 -12.39
CA LYS A 100 20.54 -5.46 -13.18
C LYS A 100 20.21 -6.70 -12.33
N LYS A 101 20.68 -6.74 -11.07
CA LYS A 101 20.45 -7.82 -10.09
C LYS A 101 20.02 -7.21 -8.76
N ALA A 102 19.47 -8.03 -7.86
CA ALA A 102 19.03 -7.68 -6.51
C ALA A 102 20.24 -7.42 -5.58
N SER A 103 21.05 -6.43 -5.88
CA SER A 103 22.25 -6.06 -5.12
C SER A 103 22.67 -4.63 -5.40
N ASN A 104 23.10 -3.90 -4.37
CA ASN A 104 23.67 -2.56 -4.49
C ASN A 104 25.01 -2.53 -5.25
N PHE A 105 25.67 -3.67 -5.37
CA PHE A 105 26.92 -3.83 -6.13
C PHE A 105 26.71 -4.23 -7.58
N SER A 106 25.44 -4.41 -7.97
CA SER A 106 25.09 -4.77 -9.35
C SER A 106 25.21 -3.56 -10.26
N LYS A 107 25.34 -3.82 -11.56
CA LYS A 107 25.37 -2.79 -12.59
C LYS A 107 24.09 -1.96 -12.55
N PRO A 108 24.17 -0.62 -12.42
CA PRO A 108 23.02 0.26 -12.56
C PRO A 108 22.53 0.28 -14.01
N ILE A 109 21.21 0.28 -14.20
CA ILE A 109 20.55 0.34 -15.51
C ILE A 109 20.05 1.76 -15.77
N ALA A 110 19.34 2.35 -14.78
CA ALA A 110 18.71 3.65 -14.91
C ALA A 110 18.52 4.31 -13.55
N ARG A 111 18.39 5.63 -13.54
CA ARG A 111 17.87 6.40 -12.41
C ARG A 111 16.38 6.60 -12.61
N LEU A 112 15.60 6.29 -11.59
CA LEU A 112 14.16 6.45 -11.54
C LEU A 112 13.82 7.62 -10.63
N GLU A 113 13.07 8.57 -11.14
CA GLU A 113 12.66 9.75 -10.39
C GLU A 113 11.50 9.45 -9.46
N ASN A 114 11.46 10.17 -8.33
CA ASN A 114 10.33 10.17 -7.39
C ASN A 114 8.99 10.35 -8.12
N GLY A 115 7.96 9.65 -7.64
CA GLY A 115 6.61 9.68 -8.23
C GLY A 115 6.41 8.73 -9.40
N ARG A 116 7.45 7.99 -9.83
CA ARG A 116 7.31 7.02 -10.93
C ARG A 116 6.53 5.79 -10.48
N LEU A 117 5.55 5.39 -11.29
CA LEU A 117 4.81 4.14 -11.11
C LEU A 117 5.59 2.99 -11.73
N LEU A 118 5.75 1.91 -10.96
CA LEU A 118 6.45 0.69 -11.34
C LEU A 118 5.53 -0.51 -11.17
N ILE A 119 5.65 -1.49 -12.07
CA ILE A 119 4.94 -2.75 -11.98
C ILE A 119 5.87 -3.81 -11.40
N ILE A 120 5.44 -4.46 -10.33
CA ILE A 120 6.18 -5.55 -9.68
C ILE A 120 5.97 -6.84 -10.47
N LYS A 121 7.07 -7.52 -10.77
CA LYS A 121 7.08 -8.86 -11.37
C LYS A 121 7.31 -9.95 -10.34
N LYS A 122 8.28 -9.77 -9.46
CA LYS A 122 8.58 -10.64 -8.32
C LYS A 122 9.38 -9.91 -7.28
N CYS A 123 9.36 -10.40 -6.04
CA CYS A 123 10.15 -9.88 -4.95
C CYS A 123 10.96 -11.00 -4.27
N GLU A 124 12.16 -10.67 -3.84
CA GLU A 124 13.08 -11.51 -3.07
C GLU A 124 13.60 -10.66 -1.90
N GLU A 125 13.21 -10.99 -0.67
CA GLU A 125 13.51 -10.18 0.51
C GLU A 125 13.10 -8.71 0.33
N ASP A 126 14.03 -7.77 0.42
CA ASP A 126 13.80 -6.32 0.28
C ASP A 126 13.91 -5.81 -1.16
N TRP A 127 14.17 -6.70 -2.10
CA TRP A 127 14.32 -6.37 -3.51
C TRP A 127 13.12 -6.82 -4.33
N CYS A 128 12.64 -5.96 -5.22
CA CYS A 128 11.65 -6.35 -6.22
C CYS A 128 12.16 -6.10 -7.63
N ARG A 129 11.93 -7.08 -8.49
CA ARG A 129 12.07 -6.91 -9.92
C ARG A 129 10.86 -6.18 -10.45
N VAL A 130 11.10 -5.02 -11.05
CA VAL A 130 10.06 -4.11 -11.52
C VAL A 130 10.23 -3.79 -12.99
N THR A 131 9.13 -3.37 -13.62
CA THR A 131 9.14 -2.81 -14.96
C THR A 131 8.64 -1.37 -14.93
N THR A 132 9.24 -0.55 -15.77
CA THR A 132 8.68 0.71 -16.26
C THR A 132 8.41 0.55 -17.76
N ASN A 133 7.98 1.61 -18.45
CA ASN A 133 7.75 1.53 -19.90
C ASN A 133 9.00 1.07 -20.67
N ASP A 134 10.20 1.49 -20.22
CA ASP A 134 11.43 1.34 -21.01
C ASP A 134 12.43 0.36 -20.39
N TYR A 135 12.29 0.04 -19.10
CA TYR A 135 13.31 -0.70 -18.36
C TYR A 135 12.73 -1.82 -17.49
N ILE A 136 13.53 -2.86 -17.32
CA ILE A 136 13.27 -3.96 -16.36
C ILE A 136 14.51 -4.12 -15.50
N GLY A 137 14.34 -4.16 -14.19
CA GLY A 137 15.45 -4.34 -13.25
C GLY A 137 14.98 -4.47 -11.82
N TRP A 138 15.90 -4.32 -10.88
CA TRP A 138 15.69 -4.53 -9.45
C TRP A 138 15.84 -3.23 -8.67
N ILE A 139 14.93 -3.00 -7.73
CA ILE A 139 14.99 -1.91 -6.74
C ILE A 139 14.80 -2.45 -5.35
N LYS A 140 15.33 -1.73 -4.34
CA LYS A 140 14.89 -1.93 -2.94
C LYS A 140 13.51 -1.34 -2.72
N VAL A 141 12.61 -2.14 -2.11
CA VAL A 141 11.23 -1.74 -1.78
C VAL A 141 11.21 -1.06 -0.40
N LYS A 142 11.79 0.12 -0.34
CA LYS A 142 11.79 1.04 0.79
C LYS A 142 11.28 2.39 0.29
N ASN A 143 10.52 3.12 1.10
CA ASN A 143 9.93 4.41 0.71
C ASN A 143 9.15 4.31 -0.59
N VAL A 144 8.12 3.46 -0.59
CA VAL A 144 7.21 3.25 -1.71
C VAL A 144 5.77 3.32 -1.23
N TRP A 145 4.87 3.70 -2.10
CA TRP A 145 3.43 3.64 -1.93
C TRP A 145 2.85 2.53 -2.79
N GLY A 146 2.05 1.66 -2.22
CA GLY A 146 1.49 0.49 -2.90
C GLY A 146 2.03 -0.80 -2.32
N TYR A 147 1.78 -1.91 -2.98
CA TYR A 147 2.15 -3.28 -2.68
C TYR A 147 2.68 -3.54 -1.24
N THR A 148 1.89 -4.25 -0.47
CA THR A 148 2.32 -4.92 0.77
C THR A 148 2.38 -6.43 0.51
N ARG A 149 3.39 -7.09 1.07
CA ARG A 149 3.55 -8.56 1.01
C ARG A 149 2.43 -9.28 1.74
#